data_73535f924244889a669b6e52ebfdba06
#
_entry.id   73535f924244889a669b6e52ebfdba06
#
_cell.length_a   1.000
_cell.length_b   1.000
_cell.length_c   1.000
_cell.angle_alpha   90.00
_cell.angle_beta   90.00
_cell.angle_gamma   90.00
#
_symmetry.space_group_name_H-M   'P 1'
#
loop_
_entity.id
_entity.type
_entity.pdbx_description
1 polymer ?
#
loop_
_entity_poly.entity_id
_entity_poly.type
_entity_poly.pdbx_seq_one_letter_code
_entity_poly.pdbx_strand_id
1 'polypeptide(L)'
;MKSKKLFFSILLITLLSLNNCGYKSVYSSKNFSLSINQLNYQNNRLNNKFARIIKSISNKNSENGINLTFEAKQNVKVLSKDKTGEPSIFEIKIEIEIMTENKSKILIGRETFNNDEDKFKLNQYQRQLEEQIMERLTVEILEYLSSLQ
;
A
#
# COMPACT_ATOMS: atom_id res chain seq x y z
N MET A 1 18.17 23.46 -45.63
CA MET A 1 18.87 22.91 -44.44
C MET A 1 18.41 23.50 -43.09
N LYS A 2 17.92 24.72 -43.01
CA LYS A 2 17.47 25.33 -41.73
C LYS A 2 16.20 24.69 -41.14
N SER A 3 15.24 24.27 -41.97
CA SER A 3 13.97 23.69 -41.47
C SER A 3 14.15 22.34 -40.79
N LYS A 4 15.05 21.48 -41.28
CA LYS A 4 15.36 20.18 -40.67
C LYS A 4 15.99 20.31 -39.27
N LYS A 5 16.81 21.33 -39.05
CA LYS A 5 17.42 21.61 -37.73
C LYS A 5 16.37 22.11 -36.73
N LEU A 6 15.41 22.91 -37.20
CA LEU A 6 14.33 23.42 -36.38
C LEU A 6 13.39 22.27 -35.94
N PHE A 7 13.05 21.36 -36.84
CA PHE A 7 12.23 20.20 -36.57
C PHE A 7 12.89 19.25 -35.56
N PHE A 8 14.19 19.01 -35.69
CA PHE A 8 14.96 18.20 -34.77
C PHE A 8 15.06 18.81 -33.35
N SER A 9 15.17 20.16 -33.27
CA SER A 9 15.18 20.87 -32.01
C SER A 9 13.84 20.81 -31.28
N ILE A 10 12.71 20.94 -31.99
CA ILE A 10 11.37 20.82 -31.42
C ILE A 10 11.11 19.40 -30.95
N LEU A 11 11.52 18.37 -31.71
CA LEU A 11 11.39 16.98 -31.32
C LEU A 11 12.19 16.65 -30.07
N LEU A 12 13.39 17.21 -29.93
CA LEU A 12 14.23 17.00 -28.75
C LEU A 12 13.62 17.63 -27.49
N ILE A 13 13.00 18.82 -27.62
CA ILE A 13 12.35 19.51 -26.48
C ILE A 13 11.10 18.73 -26.05
N THR A 14 10.31 18.18 -26.98
CA THR A 14 9.13 17.35 -26.64
C THR A 14 9.53 16.03 -25.99
N LEU A 15 10.64 15.40 -26.37
CA LEU A 15 11.13 14.19 -25.71
C LEU A 15 11.59 14.45 -24.25
N LEU A 16 12.18 15.62 -23.98
CA LEU A 16 12.63 16.00 -22.64
C LEU A 16 11.48 16.35 -21.70
N SER A 17 10.33 16.83 -22.23
CA SER A 17 9.16 17.14 -21.41
C SER A 17 8.35 15.92 -20.96
N LEU A 18 8.55 14.73 -21.56
CA LEU A 18 7.85 13.49 -21.20
C LEU A 18 8.42 12.78 -19.96
N ASN A 19 9.60 13.20 -19.47
CA ASN A 19 10.22 12.57 -18.29
C ASN A 19 9.68 13.08 -16.95
N ASN A 20 8.64 13.93 -16.94
CA ASN A 20 8.11 14.53 -15.72
C ASN A 20 6.96 13.73 -15.10
N CYS A 21 6.97 12.40 -15.27
CA CYS A 21 6.11 11.51 -14.49
C CYS A 21 6.71 11.35 -13.09
N GLY A 22 6.68 12.44 -12.32
CA GLY A 22 7.11 12.48 -10.93
C GLY A 22 6.19 11.68 -10.04
N TYR A 23 6.36 10.35 -9.99
CA TYR A 23 5.80 9.54 -8.91
C TYR A 23 6.51 9.93 -7.61
N LYS A 24 5.99 10.95 -6.92
CA LYS A 24 6.38 11.21 -5.53
C LYS A 24 5.70 10.15 -4.68
N SER A 25 6.49 9.30 -4.06
CA SER A 25 5.97 8.40 -3.04
C SER A 25 5.28 9.26 -1.97
N VAL A 26 4.06 8.95 -1.62
CA VAL A 26 3.23 9.67 -0.64
C VAL A 26 3.96 9.79 0.72
N TYR A 27 4.92 8.93 0.97
CA TYR A 27 5.74 8.85 2.18
C TYR A 27 6.91 9.83 2.23
N SER A 28 7.31 10.46 1.10
CA SER A 28 8.50 11.32 1.08
C SER A 28 8.25 12.75 1.57
N SER A 29 7.00 13.16 1.77
CA SER A 29 6.64 14.55 2.09
C SER A 29 6.31 14.80 3.57
N LYS A 30 6.12 13.76 4.37
CA LYS A 30 5.95 13.89 5.83
C LYS A 30 7.20 13.32 6.49
N ASN A 31 7.93 14.15 7.24
CA ASN A 31 9.02 13.70 8.12
C ASN A 31 8.45 12.87 9.28
N PHE A 32 7.97 11.66 8.97
CA PHE A 32 7.63 10.71 10.02
C PHE A 32 8.93 10.16 10.62
N SER A 33 9.32 10.63 11.77
CA SER A 33 10.37 9.99 12.57
C SER A 33 9.71 9.04 13.56
N LEU A 34 9.38 7.84 13.12
CA LEU A 34 8.82 6.82 13.99
C LEU A 34 9.95 6.09 14.71
N SER A 35 9.98 6.16 16.03
CA SER A 35 10.95 5.44 16.86
C SER A 35 10.34 4.11 17.30
N ILE A 36 10.84 2.99 16.75
CA ILE A 36 10.40 1.64 17.11
C ILE A 36 11.57 0.93 17.80
N ASN A 37 11.33 0.47 19.03
CA ASN A 37 12.27 -0.36 19.79
C ASN A 37 12.19 -1.82 19.31
N GLN A 38 10.99 -2.40 19.33
CA GLN A 38 10.76 -3.79 18.95
C GLN A 38 9.56 -3.91 18.03
N LEU A 39 9.70 -4.73 16.98
CA LEU A 39 8.64 -5.03 16.02
C LEU A 39 8.35 -6.53 15.99
N ASN A 40 7.18 -6.91 16.51
CA ASN A 40 6.73 -8.29 16.62
C ASN A 40 5.60 -8.56 15.62
N TYR A 41 5.68 -9.67 14.88
CA TYR A 41 4.63 -10.11 13.95
C TYR A 41 4.82 -11.58 13.56
N GLN A 42 3.75 -12.24 13.16
CA GLN A 42 3.83 -13.58 12.59
C GLN A 42 4.43 -13.54 11.19
N ASN A 43 5.29 -14.49 10.88
CA ASN A 43 5.92 -14.58 9.56
C ASN A 43 4.93 -15.11 8.52
N ASN A 44 4.25 -14.21 7.82
CA ASN A 44 3.45 -14.51 6.64
C ASN A 44 3.65 -13.42 5.57
N ARG A 45 3.17 -13.66 4.34
CA ARG A 45 3.38 -12.77 3.20
C ARG A 45 2.91 -11.33 3.47
N LEU A 46 1.72 -11.17 4.03
CA LEU A 46 1.10 -9.88 4.27
C LEU A 46 1.83 -9.11 5.39
N ASN A 47 2.10 -9.78 6.51
CA ASN A 47 2.85 -9.20 7.62
C ASN A 47 4.27 -8.81 7.21
N ASN A 48 4.95 -9.63 6.41
CA ASN A 48 6.30 -9.31 5.92
C ASN A 48 6.30 -8.07 5.02
N LYS A 49 5.27 -7.90 4.18
CA LYS A 49 5.11 -6.72 3.34
C LYS A 49 4.93 -5.47 4.21
N PHE A 50 4.09 -5.58 5.23
CA PHE A 50 3.83 -4.51 6.18
C PHE A 50 5.05 -4.15 7.02
N ALA A 51 5.75 -5.16 7.57
CA ALA A 51 6.97 -4.97 8.33
C ALA A 51 8.07 -4.24 7.54
N ARG A 52 8.21 -4.53 6.25
CA ARG A 52 9.17 -3.83 5.38
C ARG A 52 8.85 -2.35 5.28
N ILE A 53 7.59 -1.99 5.11
CA ILE A 53 7.16 -0.60 5.03
C ILE A 53 7.47 0.11 6.36
N ILE A 54 7.04 -0.45 7.49
CA ILE A 54 7.29 0.14 8.81
C ILE A 54 8.79 0.31 9.06
N LYS A 55 9.61 -0.72 8.76
CA LYS A 55 11.07 -0.65 8.93
C LYS A 55 11.74 0.40 8.05
N SER A 56 11.17 0.70 6.86
CA SER A 56 11.74 1.71 5.95
C SER A 56 11.57 3.15 6.44
N ILE A 57 10.60 3.38 7.32
CA ILE A 57 10.22 4.71 7.82
C ILE A 57 10.53 4.90 9.31
N SER A 58 10.95 3.83 9.99
CA SER A 58 11.32 3.87 11.40
C SER A 58 12.81 4.14 11.54
N ASN A 59 13.16 5.01 12.52
CA ASN A 59 14.52 5.16 12.97
C ASN A 59 14.90 3.95 13.82
N LYS A 60 15.96 3.25 13.42
CA LYS A 60 16.51 2.13 14.18
C LYS A 60 17.23 2.67 15.41
N ASN A 61 17.03 2.01 16.57
CA ASN A 61 17.79 2.21 17.81
C ASN A 61 17.44 3.49 18.61
N SER A 62 16.18 3.75 18.81
CA SER A 62 15.76 4.71 19.83
C SER A 62 15.46 3.95 21.14
N GLU A 63 16.23 4.18 22.19
CA GLU A 63 15.98 3.58 23.53
C GLU A 63 14.57 3.91 24.07
N ASN A 64 13.96 4.98 23.56
CA ASN A 64 12.60 5.43 23.88
C ASN A 64 11.57 5.07 22.80
N GLY A 65 11.83 4.06 21.97
CA GLY A 65 10.93 3.64 20.89
C GLY A 65 9.73 2.82 21.39
N ILE A 66 8.67 2.77 20.57
CA ILE A 66 7.46 2.00 20.83
C ILE A 66 7.74 0.50 20.58
N ASN A 67 7.28 -0.37 21.49
CA ASN A 67 7.15 -1.80 21.20
C ASN A 67 5.86 -2.04 20.43
N LEU A 68 5.99 -2.50 19.18
CA LEU A 68 4.88 -2.66 18.26
C LEU A 68 4.68 -4.12 17.92
N THR A 69 3.48 -4.63 18.15
CA THR A 69 3.01 -5.92 17.66
C THR A 69 1.90 -5.69 16.64
N PHE A 70 1.89 -6.42 15.53
CA PHE A 70 0.78 -6.33 14.59
C PHE A 70 0.48 -7.67 13.93
N GLU A 71 -0.78 -7.82 13.52
CA GLU A 71 -1.26 -8.94 12.74
C GLU A 71 -2.13 -8.42 11.58
N ALA A 72 -1.80 -8.82 10.35
CA ALA A 72 -2.58 -8.50 9.16
C ALA A 72 -3.25 -9.76 8.61
N LYS A 73 -4.56 -9.65 8.34
CA LYS A 73 -5.39 -10.72 7.77
C LYS A 73 -6.06 -10.25 6.49
N GLN A 74 -6.14 -11.11 5.51
CA GLN A 74 -6.86 -10.86 4.26
C GLN A 74 -7.99 -11.87 4.12
N ASN A 75 -9.14 -11.37 3.69
CA ASN A 75 -10.29 -12.19 3.33
C ASN A 75 -10.87 -11.74 1.99
N VAL A 76 -11.23 -12.69 1.14
CA VAL A 76 -11.95 -12.44 -0.12
C VAL A 76 -13.27 -13.20 -0.04
N LYS A 77 -14.38 -12.49 -0.22
CA LYS A 77 -15.71 -13.09 -0.21
C LYS A 77 -16.52 -12.71 -1.44
N VAL A 78 -17.45 -13.56 -1.85
CA VAL A 78 -18.43 -13.28 -2.89
C VAL A 78 -19.50 -12.35 -2.31
N LEU A 79 -19.71 -11.19 -2.96
CA LEU A 79 -20.80 -10.27 -2.61
C LEU A 79 -22.06 -10.51 -3.44
N SER A 80 -21.89 -10.86 -4.71
CA SER A 80 -22.98 -11.04 -5.65
C SER A 80 -22.72 -12.22 -6.59
N LYS A 81 -23.79 -12.83 -7.03
CA LYS A 81 -23.80 -13.86 -8.08
C LYS A 81 -24.63 -13.37 -9.26
N ASP A 82 -24.30 -13.85 -10.42
CA ASP A 82 -25.08 -13.62 -11.64
C ASP A 82 -26.36 -14.49 -11.70
N LYS A 83 -27.08 -14.40 -12.82
CA LYS A 83 -28.33 -15.17 -13.05
C LYS A 83 -28.10 -16.67 -13.14
N THR A 84 -26.88 -17.13 -13.42
CA THR A 84 -26.50 -18.54 -13.51
C THR A 84 -26.03 -19.10 -12.16
N GLY A 85 -25.87 -18.23 -11.14
CA GLY A 85 -25.38 -18.59 -9.80
C GLY A 85 -23.87 -18.48 -9.66
N GLU A 86 -23.16 -18.05 -10.71
CA GLU A 86 -21.70 -17.86 -10.67
C GLU A 86 -21.35 -16.54 -9.96
N PRO A 87 -20.21 -16.49 -9.23
CA PRO A 87 -19.74 -15.26 -8.61
C PRO A 87 -19.56 -14.14 -9.62
N SER A 88 -20.16 -12.97 -9.37
CA SER A 88 -20.07 -11.80 -10.23
C SER A 88 -19.30 -10.65 -9.59
N ILE A 89 -19.42 -10.45 -8.26
CA ILE A 89 -18.72 -9.40 -7.54
C ILE A 89 -18.08 -10.02 -6.31
N PHE A 90 -16.84 -9.65 -6.07
CA PHE A 90 -16.05 -10.01 -4.88
C PHE A 90 -15.74 -8.78 -4.02
N GLU A 91 -15.53 -8.98 -2.74
CA GLU A 91 -14.92 -8.01 -1.83
C GLU A 91 -13.59 -8.58 -1.35
N ILE A 92 -12.51 -7.80 -1.46
CA ILE A 92 -11.27 -8.02 -0.72
C ILE A 92 -11.27 -7.13 0.52
N LYS A 93 -11.05 -7.73 1.69
CA LYS A 93 -10.91 -7.06 2.97
C LYS A 93 -9.52 -7.35 3.54
N ILE A 94 -8.80 -6.30 3.93
CA ILE A 94 -7.59 -6.42 4.73
C ILE A 94 -7.86 -5.77 6.08
N GLU A 95 -7.54 -6.50 7.13
CA GLU A 95 -7.66 -6.07 8.50
C GLU A 95 -6.29 -6.13 9.15
N ILE A 96 -5.88 -5.05 9.80
CA ILE A 96 -4.61 -4.97 10.50
C ILE A 96 -4.90 -4.58 11.94
N GLU A 97 -4.56 -5.47 12.85
CA GLU A 97 -4.57 -5.20 14.28
C GLU A 97 -3.20 -4.75 14.72
N ILE A 98 -3.14 -3.61 15.38
CA ILE A 98 -1.92 -3.00 15.91
C ILE A 98 -2.04 -2.95 17.42
N MET A 99 -1.04 -3.46 18.10
CA MET A 99 -0.96 -3.49 19.57
C MET A 99 0.33 -2.81 20.00
N THR A 100 0.21 -1.87 20.90
CA THR A 100 1.29 -1.28 21.68
C THR A 100 1.11 -1.68 23.15
N GLU A 101 2.03 -1.34 24.05
CA GLU A 101 1.95 -1.72 25.47
C GLU A 101 0.61 -1.33 26.13
N ASN A 102 0.03 -0.20 25.75
CA ASN A 102 -1.15 0.36 26.43
C ASN A 102 -2.38 0.52 25.52
N LYS A 103 -2.27 0.27 24.21
CA LYS A 103 -3.35 0.53 23.25
C LYS A 103 -3.37 -0.51 22.15
N SER A 104 -4.57 -0.83 21.68
CA SER A 104 -4.78 -1.56 20.44
C SER A 104 -5.66 -0.77 19.49
N LYS A 105 -5.44 -0.97 18.19
CA LYS A 105 -6.26 -0.38 17.13
C LYS A 105 -6.39 -1.37 15.98
N ILE A 106 -7.62 -1.49 15.47
CA ILE A 106 -7.90 -2.27 14.28
C ILE A 106 -8.21 -1.31 13.14
N LEU A 107 -7.50 -1.48 12.01
CA LEU A 107 -7.72 -0.76 10.77
C LEU A 107 -8.22 -1.72 9.71
N ILE A 108 -9.17 -1.27 8.91
CA ILE A 108 -9.84 -2.12 7.91
C ILE A 108 -9.89 -1.40 6.57
N GLY A 109 -9.28 -2.01 5.57
CA GLY A 109 -9.40 -1.60 4.17
C GLY A 109 -10.27 -2.58 3.39
N ARG A 110 -11.13 -2.07 2.50
CA ARG A 110 -12.01 -2.89 1.64
C ARG A 110 -12.05 -2.31 0.25
N GLU A 111 -12.11 -3.21 -0.74
CA GLU A 111 -12.37 -2.88 -2.14
C GLU A 111 -13.24 -3.97 -2.77
N THR A 112 -13.99 -3.60 -3.78
CA THR A 112 -14.81 -4.54 -4.54
C THR A 112 -14.28 -4.67 -5.96
N PHE A 113 -14.43 -5.86 -6.54
CA PHE A 113 -14.03 -6.11 -7.92
C PHE A 113 -14.95 -7.13 -8.59
N ASN A 114 -15.07 -6.98 -9.91
CA ASN A 114 -15.88 -7.89 -10.72
C ASN A 114 -15.09 -9.18 -10.99
N ASN A 115 -15.84 -10.27 -11.17
CA ASN A 115 -15.27 -11.50 -11.71
C ASN A 115 -14.79 -11.27 -13.16
N ASP A 116 -13.73 -11.96 -13.53
CA ASP A 116 -13.23 -12.03 -14.91
C ASP A 116 -13.05 -13.50 -15.29
N GLU A 117 -13.42 -13.87 -16.52
CA GLU A 117 -13.21 -15.21 -17.03
C GLU A 117 -11.71 -15.56 -17.12
N ASP A 118 -10.89 -14.56 -17.44
CA ASP A 118 -9.42 -14.67 -17.40
C ASP A 118 -8.92 -14.63 -15.96
N LYS A 119 -8.66 -15.81 -15.41
CA LYS A 119 -8.17 -15.96 -14.02
C LYS A 119 -6.82 -15.31 -13.78
N PHE A 120 -5.99 -15.14 -14.80
CA PHE A 120 -4.72 -14.44 -14.68
C PHE A 120 -4.94 -12.94 -14.44
N LYS A 121 -5.81 -12.31 -15.25
CA LYS A 121 -6.19 -10.90 -15.09
C LYS A 121 -6.87 -10.66 -13.75
N LEU A 122 -7.79 -11.54 -13.35
CA LEU A 122 -8.47 -11.47 -12.06
C LEU A 122 -7.47 -11.48 -10.90
N ASN A 123 -6.51 -12.40 -10.90
CA ASN A 123 -5.48 -12.47 -9.88
C ASN A 123 -4.55 -11.24 -9.88
N GLN A 124 -4.21 -10.73 -11.07
CA GLN A 124 -3.38 -9.52 -11.18
C GLN A 124 -4.12 -8.31 -10.62
N TYR A 125 -5.40 -8.15 -10.95
CA TYR A 125 -6.23 -7.07 -10.45
C TYR A 125 -6.42 -7.15 -8.92
N GLN A 126 -6.68 -8.35 -8.39
CA GLN A 126 -6.77 -8.57 -6.95
C GLN A 126 -5.47 -8.16 -6.21
N ARG A 127 -4.29 -8.46 -6.79
CA ARG A 127 -3.01 -8.03 -6.20
C ARG A 127 -2.85 -6.51 -6.22
N GLN A 128 -3.29 -5.84 -7.28
CA GLN A 128 -3.25 -4.37 -7.35
C GLN A 128 -4.15 -3.74 -6.29
N LEU A 129 -5.37 -4.28 -6.09
CA LEU A 129 -6.26 -3.81 -5.03
C LEU A 129 -5.67 -4.06 -3.64
N GLU A 130 -5.06 -5.22 -3.41
CA GLU A 130 -4.33 -5.49 -2.17
C GLU A 130 -3.26 -4.43 -1.90
N GLU A 131 -2.49 -4.05 -2.92
CA GLU A 131 -1.45 -3.03 -2.80
C GLU A 131 -2.04 -1.66 -2.46
N GLN A 132 -3.10 -1.24 -3.14
CA GLN A 132 -3.79 0.03 -2.87
C GLN A 132 -4.35 0.09 -1.44
N ILE A 133 -4.99 -1.01 -0.98
CA ILE A 133 -5.48 -1.10 0.40
C ILE A 133 -4.32 -0.99 1.39
N MET A 134 -3.24 -1.71 1.16
CA MET A 134 -2.06 -1.70 2.03
C MET A 134 -1.41 -0.33 2.11
N GLU A 135 -1.30 0.39 1.00
CA GLU A 135 -0.79 1.76 0.97
C GLU A 135 -1.66 2.70 1.82
N ARG A 136 -2.98 2.66 1.63
CA ARG A 136 -3.92 3.47 2.41
C ARG A 136 -3.83 3.16 3.91
N LEU A 137 -3.89 1.88 4.28
CA LEU A 137 -3.79 1.45 5.68
C LEU A 137 -2.44 1.83 6.30
N THR A 138 -1.36 1.83 5.51
CA THR A 138 -0.05 2.28 6.01
C THR A 138 -0.07 3.74 6.42
N VAL A 139 -0.70 4.62 5.64
CA VAL A 139 -0.83 6.04 6.00
C VAL A 139 -1.59 6.18 7.33
N GLU A 140 -2.73 5.50 7.47
CA GLU A 140 -3.54 5.53 8.69
C GLU A 140 -2.77 5.02 9.93
N ILE A 141 -1.92 4.00 9.73
CA ILE A 141 -1.07 3.47 10.81
C ILE A 141 -0.01 4.45 11.22
N LEU A 142 0.64 5.09 10.25
CA LEU A 142 1.65 6.10 10.53
C LEU A 142 1.07 7.29 11.30
N GLU A 143 -0.11 7.74 10.90
CA GLU A 143 -0.83 8.78 11.62
C GLU A 143 -1.17 8.36 13.05
N TYR A 144 -1.65 7.13 13.22
CA TYR A 144 -1.93 6.58 14.55
C TYR A 144 -0.66 6.48 15.41
N LEU A 145 0.40 5.86 14.90
CA LEU A 145 1.64 5.68 15.65
C LEU A 145 2.33 7.02 15.98
N SER A 146 2.24 8.01 15.08
CA SER A 146 2.74 9.37 15.35
C SER A 146 1.96 10.08 16.45
N SER A 147 0.69 9.74 16.64
CA SER A 147 -0.13 10.30 17.74
C SER A 147 0.18 9.70 19.10
N LEU A 148 1.00 8.64 19.16
CA LEU A 148 1.39 7.97 20.40
C LEU A 148 2.75 8.44 20.93
N GLN A 149 3.51 9.15 20.12
CA GLN A 149 4.82 9.74 20.46
C GLN A 149 4.69 11.22 20.82
#